data_505c3db6fdda9034a2e1307f7ec32eb8
#
_entry.id   505c3db6fdda9034a2e1307f7ec32eb8
#
_cell.length_a   1.000
_cell.length_b   1.000
_cell.length_c   1.000
_cell.angle_alpha   90.00
_cell.angle_beta   90.00
_cell.angle_gamma   90.00
#
_symmetry.space_group_name_H-M   'P 1'
#
loop_
_entity.id
_entity.type
_entity.pdbx_description
1 polymer ?
#
loop_
_entity_poly.entity_id
_entity_poly.type
_entity_poly.pdbx_seq_one_letter_code
_entity_poly.pdbx_strand_id
1 'polypeptide(L)'
;MQTSTKLKTLFSLYPPLQSDSQVATNLYNQFITDFRSARTTPIRGSFVHDGELLTVTVRACTASQKKRYFIKAPFLQVGDAILEFSVKLDFPGQDIFFRTDHLGNKIVGTLENSVAYWKSFLSIDLDVTIQSYLCALTIAYQGAVRPTGNVWIQDGSQYRTDRYHWSIIHEAVEFLREKNAFPEINVEVDRIVFWTFSQNGLFDGYSDTPASRALNYFTRLFVKNLRNDELSDLVWALAGVEALLVDAGRSSVGQLKEKLGTLFGDSIDRPWLSRMIADAYNFRSRMVHGDRQIRSFFRDDEDGSKKRFDEEYNSCMFAVGILVLLLRFVISKNMTEIPFKTVLND
;
A
#
# COMPACT_ATOMS: atom_id res chain seq x y z
N MET A 1 -10.43 -33.78 19.57
CA MET A 1 -9.02 -33.51 19.19
C MET A 1 -8.95 -32.05 18.74
N GLN A 2 -8.01 -31.26 19.25
CA GLN A 2 -7.87 -29.89 18.82
C GLN A 2 -6.98 -29.88 17.56
N THR A 3 -7.46 -29.29 16.50
CA THR A 3 -6.70 -29.19 15.24
C THR A 3 -6.19 -27.77 15.09
N SER A 4 -4.95 -27.60 14.66
CA SER A 4 -4.38 -26.28 14.42
C SER A 4 -3.89 -26.15 12.99
N THR A 5 -4.08 -25.00 12.40
CA THR A 5 -3.45 -24.65 11.12
C THR A 5 -2.59 -23.40 11.29
N LYS A 6 -1.47 -23.39 10.60
CA LYS A 6 -0.53 -22.26 10.61
C LYS A 6 -0.18 -21.85 9.19
N LEU A 7 -0.35 -20.57 8.91
CA LEU A 7 0.02 -19.97 7.64
C LEU A 7 1.10 -18.93 7.87
N LYS A 8 2.09 -18.91 6.99
CA LYS A 8 3.16 -17.93 7.00
C LYS A 8 3.41 -17.38 5.62
N THR A 9 3.85 -16.14 5.55
CA THR A 9 4.45 -15.58 4.36
C THR A 9 5.73 -14.83 4.67
N LEU A 10 6.66 -14.89 3.75
CA LEU A 10 7.98 -14.29 3.86
C LEU A 10 8.16 -13.27 2.74
N PHE A 11 8.56 -12.08 3.10
CA PHE A 11 8.92 -11.01 2.15
C PHE A 11 10.41 -10.74 2.22
N SER A 12 11.04 -10.69 1.06
CA SER A 12 12.37 -10.13 0.94
C SER A 12 12.27 -8.62 0.77
N LEU A 13 13.07 -7.87 1.49
CA LEU A 13 13.14 -6.42 1.41
C LEU A 13 14.50 -6.01 0.84
N TYR A 14 14.46 -5.16 -0.16
CA TYR A 14 15.67 -4.64 -0.80
C TYR A 14 16.01 -3.26 -0.29
N PRO A 15 17.31 -2.98 -0.11
CA PRO A 15 17.77 -1.64 0.18
C PRO A 15 17.54 -0.74 -1.04
N PRO A 16 17.55 0.58 -0.84
CA PRO A 16 17.64 1.54 -1.93
C PRO A 16 18.80 1.23 -2.86
N LEU A 17 18.66 1.55 -4.13
CA LEU A 17 19.73 1.41 -5.10
C LEU A 17 20.84 2.44 -4.83
N GLN A 18 22.04 2.20 -5.34
CA GLN A 18 23.15 3.16 -5.17
C GLN A 18 22.88 4.53 -5.84
N SER A 19 21.96 4.54 -6.81
CA SER A 19 21.51 5.77 -7.48
C SER A 19 20.45 6.53 -6.68
N ASP A 20 19.90 5.94 -5.62
CA ASP A 20 18.88 6.58 -4.81
C ASP A 20 19.49 7.63 -3.87
N SER A 21 18.63 8.52 -3.38
CA SER A 21 19.07 9.61 -2.52
C SER A 21 19.62 9.13 -1.17
N GLN A 22 20.45 9.95 -0.53
CA GLN A 22 20.89 9.70 0.83
C GLN A 22 19.74 9.63 1.82
N VAL A 23 18.63 10.33 1.54
CA VAL A 23 17.41 10.29 2.36
C VAL A 23 16.78 8.92 2.33
N ALA A 24 16.68 8.29 1.15
CA ALA A 24 16.20 6.91 1.02
C ALA A 24 17.03 5.94 1.82
N THR A 25 18.34 6.05 1.72
CA THR A 25 19.29 5.21 2.47
C THR A 25 19.10 5.40 3.98
N ASN A 26 18.93 6.63 4.44
CA ASN A 26 18.71 6.92 5.86
C ASN A 26 17.37 6.34 6.35
N LEU A 27 16.29 6.50 5.59
CA LEU A 27 14.97 5.95 5.91
C LEU A 27 14.98 4.41 5.95
N TYR A 28 15.67 3.79 5.01
CA TYR A 28 15.84 2.33 5.02
C TYR A 28 16.66 1.85 6.23
N ASN A 29 17.75 2.53 6.56
CA ASN A 29 18.56 2.19 7.73
C ASN A 29 17.79 2.39 9.03
N GLN A 30 16.97 3.43 9.13
CA GLN A 30 16.05 3.63 10.23
C GLN A 30 15.08 2.46 10.35
N PHE A 31 14.42 2.07 9.25
CA PHE A 31 13.54 0.91 9.22
C PHE A 31 14.25 -0.36 9.73
N ILE A 32 15.46 -0.65 9.25
CA ILE A 32 16.23 -1.81 9.70
C ILE A 32 16.52 -1.74 11.20
N THR A 33 16.81 -0.55 11.71
CA THR A 33 17.08 -0.33 13.15
C THR A 33 15.81 -0.55 13.98
N ASP A 34 14.70 0.06 13.57
CA ASP A 34 13.39 -0.07 14.23
C ASP A 34 12.95 -1.54 14.25
N PHE A 35 13.11 -2.22 13.12
CA PHE A 35 12.75 -3.63 12.99
C PHE A 35 13.64 -4.59 13.77
N ARG A 36 14.92 -4.33 13.89
CA ARG A 36 15.86 -5.16 14.69
C ARG A 36 15.62 -4.98 16.19
N SER A 37 15.20 -3.80 16.61
CA SER A 37 14.86 -3.50 18.00
C SER A 37 13.48 -4.03 18.40
N ALA A 38 12.56 -4.06 17.45
CA ALA A 38 11.22 -4.57 17.67
C ALA A 38 11.25 -6.09 17.81
N ARG A 39 10.95 -6.58 18.99
CA ARG A 39 10.53 -7.97 19.17
C ARG A 39 9.23 -8.16 18.39
N THR A 40 8.89 -9.42 18.05
CA THR A 40 7.63 -9.79 17.39
C THR A 40 6.47 -8.85 17.71
N THR A 41 5.99 -8.11 16.72
CA THR A 41 4.87 -7.20 16.89
C THR A 41 3.57 -7.93 16.55
N PRO A 42 2.65 -8.10 17.49
CA PRO A 42 1.32 -8.61 17.17
C PRO A 42 0.53 -7.53 16.45
N ILE A 43 -0.04 -7.88 15.30
CA ILE A 43 -0.98 -7.05 14.56
C ILE A 43 -2.35 -7.72 14.67
N ARG A 44 -3.38 -6.96 15.00
CA ARG A 44 -4.74 -7.49 14.97
C ARG A 44 -5.11 -7.79 13.52
N GLY A 45 -5.51 -9.04 13.26
CA GLY A 45 -6.14 -9.40 11.98
C GLY A 45 -7.54 -8.79 11.89
N SER A 46 -8.13 -8.86 10.71
CA SER A 46 -9.50 -8.39 10.46
C SER A 46 -10.57 -9.42 10.82
N PHE A 47 -10.18 -10.66 10.98
CA PHE A 47 -11.09 -11.78 11.15
C PHE A 47 -11.40 -12.08 12.63
N VAL A 48 -12.69 -12.24 12.93
CA VAL A 48 -13.18 -12.64 14.25
C VAL A 48 -13.56 -14.11 14.21
N HIS A 49 -12.93 -14.92 15.06
CA HIS A 49 -13.28 -16.33 15.27
C HIS A 49 -13.65 -16.53 16.74
N ASP A 50 -14.82 -17.08 16.99
CA ASP A 50 -15.38 -17.28 18.34
C ASP A 50 -15.37 -16.01 19.23
N GLY A 51 -15.58 -14.84 18.61
CA GLY A 51 -15.61 -13.55 19.30
C GLY A 51 -14.23 -12.91 19.53
N GLU A 52 -13.14 -13.57 19.14
CA GLU A 52 -11.79 -13.04 19.26
C GLU A 52 -11.19 -12.71 17.88
N LEU A 53 -10.50 -11.56 17.79
CA LEU A 53 -9.75 -11.19 16.60
C LEU A 53 -8.51 -12.07 16.47
N LEU A 54 -8.30 -12.65 15.28
CA LEU A 54 -7.05 -13.35 14.98
C LEU A 54 -5.87 -12.39 15.07
N THR A 55 -4.80 -12.89 15.64
CA THR A 55 -3.55 -12.13 15.77
C THR A 55 -2.56 -12.57 14.69
N VAL A 56 -2.24 -11.67 13.79
CA VAL A 56 -1.14 -11.83 12.85
C VAL A 56 0.15 -11.35 13.53
N THR A 57 1.17 -12.18 13.48
CA THR A 57 2.46 -11.85 14.04
C THR A 57 3.43 -11.44 12.94
N VAL A 58 4.03 -10.27 13.07
CA VAL A 58 5.10 -9.79 12.18
C VAL A 58 6.42 -9.81 12.90
N ARG A 59 7.46 -10.30 12.25
CA ARG A 59 8.81 -10.27 12.78
C ARG A 59 9.86 -10.15 11.68
N ALA A 60 10.99 -9.54 12.03
CA ALA A 60 12.19 -9.63 11.21
C ALA A 60 12.89 -10.99 11.47
N CYS A 61 13.33 -11.63 10.38
CA CYS A 61 14.09 -12.87 10.48
C CYS A 61 15.54 -12.58 10.89
N THR A 62 16.04 -13.36 11.83
CA THR A 62 17.46 -13.34 12.19
C THR A 62 18.34 -13.88 11.05
N ALA A 63 19.64 -13.60 11.09
CA ALA A 63 20.59 -14.09 10.08
C ALA A 63 20.59 -15.64 9.97
N SER A 64 20.44 -16.37 11.07
CA SER A 64 20.33 -17.83 11.08
C SER A 64 19.03 -18.33 10.46
N GLN A 65 17.91 -17.65 10.74
CA GLN A 65 16.62 -17.94 10.11
C GLN A 65 16.65 -17.63 8.62
N LYS A 66 17.26 -16.50 8.24
CA LYS A 66 17.47 -16.12 6.82
C LYS A 66 18.18 -17.26 6.08
N LYS A 67 19.31 -17.76 6.59
CA LYS A 67 20.04 -18.89 6.00
C LYS A 67 19.17 -20.15 5.87
N ARG A 68 18.40 -20.47 6.91
CA ARG A 68 17.48 -21.62 6.89
C ARG A 68 16.37 -21.46 5.85
N TYR A 69 15.84 -20.26 5.67
CA TYR A 69 14.81 -19.98 4.67
C TYR A 69 15.37 -20.05 3.25
N PHE A 70 16.59 -19.56 3.01
CA PHE A 70 17.22 -19.70 1.69
C PHE A 70 17.42 -21.15 1.25
N ILE A 71 17.78 -22.02 2.19
CA ILE A 71 17.91 -23.46 1.89
C ILE A 71 16.54 -24.07 1.53
N LYS A 72 15.48 -23.61 2.19
CA LYS A 72 14.11 -24.15 2.01
C LYS A 72 13.29 -23.43 0.95
N ALA A 73 13.61 -22.19 0.65
CA ALA A 73 12.90 -21.35 -0.31
C ALA A 73 13.92 -20.61 -1.19
N PRO A 74 14.55 -21.30 -2.14
CA PRO A 74 15.57 -20.73 -3.02
C PRO A 74 15.04 -19.59 -3.92
N PHE A 75 13.72 -19.42 -3.98
CA PHE A 75 13.07 -18.35 -4.74
C PHE A 75 13.07 -17.00 -4.00
N LEU A 76 13.38 -16.96 -2.69
CA LEU A 76 13.59 -15.70 -2.00
C LEU A 76 14.85 -15.06 -2.55
N GLN A 77 14.70 -14.02 -3.32
CA GLN A 77 15.83 -13.22 -3.76
C GLN A 77 16.53 -12.65 -2.52
N VAL A 78 17.85 -12.51 -2.61
CA VAL A 78 18.67 -12.09 -1.47
C VAL A 78 18.45 -10.61 -1.20
N GLY A 79 17.51 -10.29 -0.32
CA GLY A 79 17.37 -8.95 0.27
C GLY A 79 18.12 -8.84 1.61
N ASP A 80 18.37 -7.63 2.08
CA ASP A 80 19.08 -7.42 3.37
C ASP A 80 18.23 -7.80 4.57
N ALA A 81 16.91 -7.72 4.44
CA ALA A 81 15.97 -8.08 5.48
C ALA A 81 14.86 -9.00 4.95
N ILE A 82 14.34 -9.84 5.83
CA ILE A 82 13.17 -10.67 5.56
C ILE A 82 12.14 -10.39 6.64
N LEU A 83 10.91 -10.05 6.20
CA LEU A 83 9.75 -9.99 7.07
C LEU A 83 8.99 -11.31 7.03
N GLU A 84 8.73 -11.88 8.19
CA GLU A 84 7.83 -13.02 8.35
C GLU A 84 6.52 -12.55 8.94
N PHE A 85 5.42 -12.81 8.25
CA PHE A 85 4.08 -12.73 8.77
C PHE A 85 3.59 -14.13 9.09
N SER A 86 2.95 -14.32 10.22
CA SER A 86 2.39 -15.62 10.58
C SER A 86 1.07 -15.48 11.35
N VAL A 87 0.14 -16.37 11.03
CA VAL A 87 -1.13 -16.52 11.72
C VAL A 87 -1.31 -17.97 12.10
N LYS A 88 -1.92 -18.21 13.26
CA LYS A 88 -2.27 -19.55 13.74
C LYS A 88 -3.74 -19.53 14.16
N LEU A 89 -4.46 -20.53 13.75
CA LEU A 89 -5.81 -20.78 14.21
C LEU A 89 -5.89 -22.18 14.82
N ASP A 90 -6.40 -22.25 16.03
CA ASP A 90 -6.75 -23.49 16.71
C ASP A 90 -8.28 -23.64 16.63
N PHE A 91 -8.74 -24.77 16.14
CA PHE A 91 -10.17 -25.06 16.03
C PHE A 91 -10.51 -26.49 16.52
N PRO A 92 -11.73 -26.70 17.03
CA PRO A 92 -12.13 -28.01 17.48
C PRO A 92 -12.12 -29.00 16.32
N GLY A 93 -11.54 -30.18 16.53
CA GLY A 93 -11.45 -31.24 15.53
C GLY A 93 -12.76 -32.02 15.37
N GLN A 94 -13.88 -31.31 15.35
CA GLN A 94 -15.21 -31.88 15.08
C GLN A 94 -15.67 -31.42 13.70
N ASP A 95 -16.53 -32.22 13.07
CA ASP A 95 -17.24 -31.84 11.86
C ASP A 95 -18.14 -30.65 12.18
N ILE A 96 -17.63 -29.48 11.91
CA ILE A 96 -18.32 -28.25 12.18
C ILE A 96 -18.82 -27.73 10.85
N PHE A 97 -20.06 -27.42 10.81
CA PHE A 97 -20.76 -26.82 9.72
C PHE A 97 -20.30 -25.52 9.29
N PHE A 98 -20.45 -25.22 8.09
CA PHE A 98 -19.94 -24.04 7.62
C PHE A 98 -20.46 -23.33 6.43
N ARG A 99 -21.52 -23.74 5.82
CA ARG A 99 -22.12 -23.09 4.68
C ARG A 99 -23.64 -23.22 4.75
N THR A 100 -24.34 -22.11 4.56
CA THR A 100 -25.75 -22.15 4.18
C THR A 100 -25.82 -22.19 2.66
N ASP A 101 -26.58 -23.09 2.09
CA ASP A 101 -26.91 -23.05 0.67
C ASP A 101 -27.88 -21.87 0.37
N HIS A 102 -28.18 -21.67 -0.89
CA HIS A 102 -29.11 -20.63 -1.33
C HIS A 102 -30.54 -20.82 -0.81
N LEU A 103 -30.84 -21.93 -0.17
CA LEU A 103 -32.12 -22.26 0.44
C LEU A 103 -32.09 -22.13 1.98
N GLY A 104 -30.95 -21.72 2.54
CA GLY A 104 -30.79 -21.57 3.98
C GLY A 104 -30.48 -22.88 4.72
N ASN A 105 -30.28 -24.00 4.04
CA ASN A 105 -29.92 -25.26 4.66
C ASN A 105 -28.45 -25.26 5.09
N LYS A 106 -28.20 -25.79 6.29
CA LYS A 106 -26.84 -25.96 6.79
C LYS A 106 -26.15 -27.12 6.08
N ILE A 107 -25.07 -26.84 5.37
CA ILE A 107 -24.19 -27.85 4.77
C ILE A 107 -23.13 -28.23 5.80
N VAL A 108 -23.17 -29.46 6.30
CA VAL A 108 -22.17 -30.02 7.21
C VAL A 108 -21.01 -30.54 6.34
N GLY A 109 -19.81 -30.01 6.56
CA GLY A 109 -18.60 -30.47 5.91
C GLY A 109 -17.86 -31.54 6.73
N THR A 110 -17.08 -32.36 6.08
CA THR A 110 -16.10 -33.24 6.76
C THR A 110 -15.01 -32.38 7.43
N LEU A 111 -14.30 -32.93 8.40
CA LEU A 111 -13.15 -32.27 9.04
C LEU A 111 -12.14 -31.76 8.01
N GLU A 112 -11.89 -32.51 6.96
CA GLU A 112 -10.97 -32.16 5.87
C GLU A 112 -11.45 -30.91 5.11
N ASN A 113 -12.74 -30.84 4.79
CA ASN A 113 -13.36 -29.66 4.17
C ASN A 113 -13.35 -28.46 5.09
N SER A 114 -13.52 -28.67 6.39
CA SER A 114 -13.44 -27.62 7.41
C SER A 114 -12.02 -27.05 7.49
N VAL A 115 -11.00 -27.89 7.48
CA VAL A 115 -9.60 -27.46 7.46
C VAL A 115 -9.29 -26.64 6.20
N ALA A 116 -9.71 -27.09 5.02
CA ALA A 116 -9.52 -26.40 3.77
C ALA A 116 -10.21 -25.00 3.76
N TYR A 117 -11.43 -24.95 4.29
CA TYR A 117 -12.19 -23.70 4.42
C TYR A 117 -11.46 -22.70 5.32
N TRP A 118 -11.08 -23.10 6.53
CA TRP A 118 -10.35 -22.23 7.45
C TRP A 118 -9.00 -21.77 6.91
N LYS A 119 -8.29 -22.62 6.20
CA LYS A 119 -7.04 -22.24 5.53
C LYS A 119 -7.26 -21.15 4.48
N SER A 120 -8.35 -21.24 3.72
CA SER A 120 -8.70 -20.21 2.73
C SER A 120 -9.00 -18.87 3.42
N PHE A 121 -9.77 -18.87 4.48
CA PHE A 121 -10.06 -17.65 5.27
C PHE A 121 -8.81 -17.02 5.86
N LEU A 122 -7.96 -17.83 6.51
CA LEU A 122 -6.69 -17.35 7.06
C LEU A 122 -5.78 -16.75 5.98
N SER A 123 -5.80 -17.32 4.78
CA SER A 123 -5.04 -16.77 3.66
C SER A 123 -5.53 -15.38 3.25
N ILE A 124 -6.84 -15.19 3.20
CA ILE A 124 -7.45 -13.89 2.85
C ILE A 124 -7.15 -12.86 3.95
N ASP A 125 -7.38 -13.21 5.20
CA ASP A 125 -7.14 -12.30 6.34
C ASP A 125 -5.67 -11.91 6.44
N LEU A 126 -4.77 -12.88 6.28
CA LEU A 126 -3.35 -12.62 6.29
C LEU A 126 -2.93 -11.72 5.11
N ASP A 127 -3.51 -11.91 3.92
CA ASP A 127 -3.23 -11.08 2.75
C ASP A 127 -3.68 -9.61 2.97
N VAL A 128 -4.88 -9.41 3.50
CA VAL A 128 -5.39 -8.07 3.84
C VAL A 128 -4.52 -7.40 4.92
N THR A 129 -4.14 -8.14 5.94
CA THR A 129 -3.27 -7.64 7.01
C THR A 129 -1.90 -7.24 6.47
N ILE A 130 -1.33 -8.06 5.57
CA ILE A 130 -0.07 -7.75 4.89
C ILE A 130 -0.19 -6.47 4.06
N GLN A 131 -1.24 -6.35 3.26
CA GLN A 131 -1.46 -5.16 2.44
C GLN A 131 -1.52 -3.90 3.30
N SER A 132 -2.27 -3.94 4.39
CA SER A 132 -2.40 -2.82 5.32
C SER A 132 -1.07 -2.46 5.98
N TYR A 133 -0.29 -3.48 6.36
CA TYR A 133 1.00 -3.27 6.98
C TYR A 133 2.04 -2.71 5.99
N LEU A 134 2.12 -3.27 4.79
CA LEU A 134 2.99 -2.74 3.73
C LEU A 134 2.59 -1.32 3.33
N CYS A 135 1.29 -1.02 3.31
CA CYS A 135 0.77 0.33 3.12
C CYS A 135 1.32 1.28 4.20
N ALA A 136 1.20 0.90 5.47
CA ALA A 136 1.72 1.68 6.58
C ALA A 136 3.24 1.89 6.51
N LEU A 137 4.01 0.83 6.22
CA LEU A 137 5.47 0.93 6.04
C LEU A 137 5.84 1.84 4.87
N THR A 138 5.12 1.74 3.76
CA THR A 138 5.37 2.56 2.58
C THR A 138 5.13 4.04 2.86
N ILE A 139 4.08 4.38 3.63
CA ILE A 139 3.82 5.75 4.06
C ILE A 139 4.88 6.21 5.08
N ALA A 140 5.23 5.36 6.06
CA ALA A 140 6.17 5.69 7.12
C ALA A 140 7.56 6.00 6.58
N TYR A 141 8.07 5.12 5.74
CA TYR A 141 9.42 5.21 5.16
C TYR A 141 9.43 5.75 3.73
N GLN A 142 8.31 6.37 3.31
CA GLN A 142 8.20 7.14 2.07
C GLN A 142 8.68 6.35 0.83
N GLY A 143 8.32 5.08 0.77
CA GLY A 143 8.68 4.18 -0.32
C GLY A 143 10.11 3.63 -0.28
N ALA A 144 10.95 4.02 0.69
CA ALA A 144 12.32 3.52 0.79
C ALA A 144 12.39 2.02 1.16
N VAL A 145 11.33 1.45 1.75
CA VAL A 145 11.20 0.03 2.03
C VAL A 145 10.53 -0.66 0.85
N ARG A 146 11.26 -1.52 0.16
CA ARG A 146 10.84 -2.15 -1.11
C ARG A 146 10.59 -3.65 -0.92
N PRO A 147 9.35 -4.08 -0.71
CA PRO A 147 9.03 -5.50 -0.69
C PRO A 147 9.15 -6.07 -2.10
N THR A 148 9.84 -7.18 -2.24
CA THR A 148 9.97 -7.88 -3.51
C THR A 148 9.62 -9.34 -3.35
N GLY A 149 8.58 -9.75 -4.06
CA GLY A 149 8.13 -11.13 -4.07
C GLY A 149 7.85 -11.69 -2.68
N ASN A 150 6.90 -12.55 -2.58
CA ASN A 150 6.62 -13.24 -1.33
C ASN A 150 6.54 -14.75 -1.55
N VAL A 151 6.92 -15.48 -0.51
CA VAL A 151 6.81 -16.94 -0.47
C VAL A 151 5.84 -17.32 0.65
N TRP A 152 4.78 -17.99 0.28
CA TRP A 152 3.85 -18.59 1.21
C TRP A 152 4.36 -19.95 1.68
N ILE A 153 4.21 -20.23 2.96
CA ILE A 153 4.54 -21.51 3.57
C ILE A 153 3.32 -22.01 4.31
N GLN A 154 2.76 -23.10 3.80
CA GLN A 154 1.59 -23.74 4.39
C GLN A 154 1.88 -25.23 4.56
N ASP A 155 1.82 -25.73 5.79
CA ASP A 155 2.04 -27.15 6.13
C ASP A 155 3.31 -27.75 5.49
N GLY A 156 4.37 -26.94 5.37
CA GLY A 156 5.64 -27.33 4.75
C GLY A 156 5.71 -27.16 3.23
N SER A 157 4.59 -26.99 2.56
CA SER A 157 4.53 -26.63 1.15
C SER A 157 4.83 -25.17 0.92
N GLN A 158 5.49 -24.84 -0.18
CA GLN A 158 5.89 -23.47 -0.51
C GLN A 158 5.39 -23.11 -1.91
N TYR A 159 4.87 -21.90 -2.04
CA TYR A 159 4.51 -21.33 -3.32
C TYR A 159 4.84 -19.85 -3.37
N ARG A 160 5.30 -19.39 -4.52
CA ARG A 160 5.62 -18.01 -4.78
C ARG A 160 4.39 -17.29 -5.31
N THR A 161 4.21 -16.03 -4.88
CA THR A 161 3.30 -15.11 -5.53
C THR A 161 4.04 -13.82 -5.87
N ASP A 162 3.73 -13.24 -7.02
CA ASP A 162 4.31 -11.96 -7.46
C ASP A 162 3.27 -10.82 -7.31
N ARG A 163 2.49 -10.88 -6.25
CA ARG A 163 1.41 -9.90 -5.99
C ARG A 163 1.90 -8.53 -5.60
N TYR A 164 3.05 -8.48 -4.92
CA TYR A 164 3.61 -7.25 -4.40
C TYR A 164 4.81 -6.88 -5.23
N HIS A 165 4.74 -5.71 -5.84
CA HIS A 165 5.83 -5.14 -6.62
C HIS A 165 6.31 -3.87 -5.95
N TRP A 166 7.59 -3.57 -6.12
CA TRP A 166 8.09 -2.27 -5.78
C TRP A 166 7.43 -1.18 -6.63
N SER A 167 7.10 -0.08 -5.99
CA SER A 167 6.38 1.02 -6.61
C SER A 167 7.30 2.21 -6.81
N ILE A 168 6.88 3.11 -7.68
CA ILE A 168 7.51 4.40 -7.95
C ILE A 168 7.35 5.41 -6.79
N ILE A 169 6.82 5.00 -5.63
CA ILE A 169 6.48 5.91 -4.52
C ILE A 169 7.72 6.64 -4.03
N HIS A 170 8.85 5.95 -3.95
CA HIS A 170 10.08 6.58 -3.52
C HIS A 170 10.53 7.67 -4.49
N GLU A 171 10.56 7.35 -5.79
CA GLU A 171 10.91 8.28 -6.86
C GLU A 171 9.97 9.49 -6.88
N ALA A 172 8.68 9.27 -6.60
CA ALA A 172 7.68 10.32 -6.55
C ALA A 172 7.91 11.29 -5.36
N VAL A 173 8.28 10.76 -4.21
CA VAL A 173 8.64 11.61 -3.06
C VAL A 173 9.92 12.39 -3.31
N GLU A 174 10.95 11.76 -3.89
CA GLU A 174 12.20 12.44 -4.24
C GLU A 174 11.95 13.52 -5.30
N PHE A 175 11.13 13.27 -6.32
CA PHE A 175 10.72 14.26 -7.29
C PHE A 175 10.14 15.52 -6.63
N LEU A 176 9.24 15.36 -5.64
CA LEU A 176 8.70 16.50 -4.92
C LEU A 176 9.76 17.21 -4.06
N ARG A 177 10.68 16.47 -3.43
CA ARG A 177 11.77 17.05 -2.65
C ARG A 177 12.73 17.89 -3.50
N GLU A 178 13.11 17.40 -4.66
CA GLU A 178 13.94 18.16 -5.61
C GLU A 178 13.30 19.48 -6.04
N LYS A 179 11.99 19.56 -6.01
CA LYS A 179 11.22 20.78 -6.30
C LYS A 179 10.89 21.59 -5.04
N ASN A 180 11.45 21.23 -3.88
CA ASN A 180 11.09 21.80 -2.57
C ASN A 180 9.57 21.78 -2.31
N ALA A 181 8.89 20.74 -2.81
CA ALA A 181 7.45 20.60 -2.77
C ALA A 181 6.98 19.46 -1.85
N PHE A 182 7.86 18.94 -1.00
CA PHE A 182 7.55 17.93 -0.01
C PHE A 182 7.91 18.43 1.40
N PRO A 183 7.01 19.17 2.06
CA PRO A 183 7.23 19.60 3.43
C PRO A 183 7.36 18.40 4.37
N GLU A 184 8.33 18.46 5.27
CA GLU A 184 8.56 17.38 6.23
C GLU A 184 7.42 17.33 7.25
N ILE A 185 6.69 16.23 7.26
CA ILE A 185 5.64 15.93 8.22
C ILE A 185 6.12 14.78 9.09
N ASN A 186 6.53 15.09 10.31
CA ASN A 186 6.98 14.07 11.26
C ASN A 186 5.79 13.29 11.81
N VAL A 187 5.80 11.99 11.62
CA VAL A 187 4.79 11.07 12.14
C VAL A 187 5.49 9.79 12.60
N GLU A 188 5.23 9.42 13.84
CA GLU A 188 5.75 8.17 14.42
C GLU A 188 5.22 6.95 13.66
N VAL A 189 6.06 5.95 13.45
CA VAL A 189 5.72 4.73 12.69
C VAL A 189 4.54 4.00 13.32
N ASP A 190 4.54 3.84 14.64
CA ASP A 190 3.46 3.16 15.37
C ASP A 190 2.12 3.87 15.17
N ARG A 191 2.14 5.19 15.11
CA ARG A 191 0.95 6.00 14.82
C ARG A 191 0.44 5.76 13.40
N ILE A 192 1.34 5.66 12.42
CA ILE A 192 0.96 5.36 11.03
C ILE A 192 0.35 3.96 10.95
N VAL A 193 0.97 2.97 11.57
CA VAL A 193 0.47 1.60 11.62
C VAL A 193 -0.91 1.58 12.28
N PHE A 194 -1.03 2.12 13.49
CA PHE A 194 -2.30 2.15 14.22
C PHE A 194 -3.41 2.83 13.42
N TRP A 195 -3.13 4.02 12.86
CA TRP A 195 -4.11 4.78 12.07
C TRP A 195 -4.53 4.01 10.81
N THR A 196 -3.58 3.41 10.08
CA THR A 196 -3.88 2.62 8.88
C THR A 196 -4.82 1.46 9.20
N PHE A 197 -4.56 0.74 10.29
CA PHE A 197 -5.41 -0.37 10.72
C PHE A 197 -6.75 0.07 11.32
N SER A 198 -6.89 1.32 11.75
CA SER A 198 -8.17 1.87 12.22
C SER A 198 -9.12 2.25 11.09
N GLN A 199 -8.64 2.25 9.84
CA GLN A 199 -9.47 2.57 8.67
C GLN A 199 -10.26 1.33 8.23
N ASN A 200 -11.49 1.20 8.67
CA ASN A 200 -12.33 0.00 8.46
C ASN A 200 -12.44 -0.43 6.99
N GLY A 201 -12.48 0.51 6.06
CA GLY A 201 -12.65 0.21 4.64
C GLY A 201 -11.55 -0.63 3.99
N LEU A 202 -10.37 -0.77 4.62
CA LEU A 202 -9.33 -1.68 4.13
C LEU A 202 -9.69 -3.16 4.38
N PHE A 203 -10.48 -3.44 5.41
CA PHE A 203 -10.84 -4.80 5.82
C PHE A 203 -12.23 -5.20 5.31
N ASP A 204 -13.18 -4.28 5.33
CA ASP A 204 -14.58 -4.56 5.03
C ASP A 204 -14.93 -4.45 3.53
N GLY A 205 -13.97 -4.07 2.70
CA GLY A 205 -14.14 -3.93 1.25
C GLY A 205 -14.89 -2.66 0.81
N TYR A 206 -15.44 -1.89 1.74
CA TYR A 206 -16.10 -0.61 1.50
C TYR A 206 -15.42 0.51 2.28
N SER A 207 -15.21 1.62 1.61
CA SER A 207 -14.49 2.77 2.16
C SER A 207 -15.45 3.91 2.45
N ASP A 208 -15.84 4.07 3.73
CA ASP A 208 -16.84 5.06 4.13
C ASP A 208 -16.26 6.47 4.23
N THR A 209 -15.00 6.59 4.63
CA THR A 209 -14.36 7.89 4.81
C THR A 209 -13.48 8.30 3.62
N PRO A 210 -13.24 9.59 3.39
CA PRO A 210 -12.26 10.08 2.41
C PRO A 210 -10.88 9.44 2.57
N ALA A 211 -10.41 9.29 3.81
CA ALA A 211 -9.11 8.69 4.12
C ALA A 211 -9.05 7.19 3.77
N SER A 212 -10.09 6.41 4.11
CA SER A 212 -10.13 4.99 3.76
C SER A 212 -10.23 4.78 2.24
N ARG A 213 -10.96 5.64 1.52
CA ARG A 213 -10.95 5.62 0.04
C ARG A 213 -9.56 5.92 -0.52
N ALA A 214 -8.89 6.95 -0.01
CA ALA A 214 -7.54 7.31 -0.45
C ALA A 214 -6.54 6.19 -0.19
N LEU A 215 -6.60 5.52 0.97
CA LEU A 215 -5.78 4.34 1.27
C LEU A 215 -6.03 3.19 0.31
N ASN A 216 -7.29 2.89 -0.03
CA ASN A 216 -7.63 1.85 -0.99
C ASN A 216 -7.06 2.14 -2.38
N TYR A 217 -7.09 3.40 -2.84
CA TYR A 217 -6.41 3.80 -4.07
C TYR A 217 -4.89 3.71 -3.94
N PHE A 218 -4.33 4.11 -2.80
CA PHE A 218 -2.90 4.03 -2.54
C PHE A 218 -2.37 2.59 -2.58
N THR A 219 -3.12 1.62 -2.04
CA THR A 219 -2.69 0.21 -2.09
C THR A 219 -2.56 -0.32 -3.52
N ARG A 220 -3.27 0.25 -4.49
CA ARG A 220 -3.17 -0.14 -5.90
C ARG A 220 -1.81 0.19 -6.52
N LEU A 221 -1.07 1.11 -5.93
CA LEU A 221 0.26 1.50 -6.41
C LEU A 221 1.32 0.41 -6.19
N PHE A 222 1.15 -0.47 -5.21
CA PHE A 222 2.13 -1.53 -4.90
C PHE A 222 1.56 -2.96 -4.90
N VAL A 223 0.23 -3.11 -4.95
CA VAL A 223 -0.43 -4.41 -5.12
C VAL A 223 -0.87 -4.54 -6.57
N LYS A 224 -0.01 -5.08 -7.42
CA LYS A 224 -0.26 -5.20 -8.85
C LYS A 224 -0.21 -6.65 -9.30
N ASN A 225 -1.14 -7.01 -10.18
CA ASN A 225 -1.09 -8.31 -10.86
C ASN A 225 -0.25 -8.28 -12.16
N LEU A 226 0.11 -7.09 -12.62
CA LEU A 226 0.83 -6.85 -13.87
C LEU A 226 1.98 -5.87 -13.63
N ARG A 227 2.94 -5.82 -14.56
CA ARG A 227 4.12 -4.94 -14.54
C ARG A 227 3.75 -3.47 -14.35
N ASN A 228 4.72 -2.70 -13.89
CA ASN A 228 4.61 -1.25 -13.70
C ASN A 228 3.93 -0.58 -14.89
N ASP A 229 2.78 0.01 -14.60
CA ASP A 229 2.00 0.80 -15.53
C ASP A 229 1.83 2.18 -14.90
N GLU A 230 2.71 3.09 -15.29
CA GLU A 230 2.74 4.47 -14.81
C GLU A 230 1.42 5.20 -15.06
N LEU A 231 0.70 4.80 -16.11
CA LEU A 231 -0.61 5.37 -16.42
C LEU A 231 -1.66 4.98 -15.39
N SER A 232 -1.69 3.72 -14.99
CA SER A 232 -2.61 3.29 -13.94
C SER A 232 -2.23 3.89 -12.59
N ASP A 233 -0.94 4.07 -12.30
CA ASP A 233 -0.47 4.73 -11.10
C ASP A 233 -0.94 6.19 -11.01
N LEU A 234 -0.88 6.93 -12.11
CA LEU A 234 -1.42 8.28 -12.20
C LEU A 234 -2.92 8.31 -11.87
N VAL A 235 -3.69 7.41 -12.48
CA VAL A 235 -5.16 7.36 -12.26
C VAL A 235 -5.49 7.05 -10.80
N TRP A 236 -4.84 6.04 -10.23
CA TRP A 236 -5.08 5.67 -8.83
C TRP A 236 -4.62 6.75 -7.85
N ALA A 237 -3.46 7.36 -8.11
CA ALA A 237 -2.96 8.45 -7.27
C ALA A 237 -3.89 9.67 -7.31
N LEU A 238 -4.32 10.11 -8.49
CA LEU A 238 -5.26 11.23 -8.60
C LEU A 238 -6.61 10.91 -7.95
N ALA A 239 -7.13 9.68 -8.11
CA ALA A 239 -8.36 9.27 -7.42
C ALA A 239 -8.20 9.31 -5.89
N GLY A 240 -7.04 8.93 -5.37
CA GLY A 240 -6.74 9.06 -3.94
C GLY A 240 -6.66 10.52 -3.46
N VAL A 241 -6.05 11.40 -4.26
CA VAL A 241 -6.00 12.85 -3.99
C VAL A 241 -7.40 13.46 -4.04
N GLU A 242 -8.20 13.12 -5.06
CA GLU A 242 -9.59 13.55 -5.19
C GLU A 242 -10.43 13.10 -4.00
N ALA A 243 -10.26 11.86 -3.53
CA ALA A 243 -11.00 11.33 -2.39
C ALA A 243 -10.80 12.15 -1.11
N LEU A 244 -9.61 12.76 -0.93
CA LEU A 244 -9.28 13.59 0.23
C LEU A 244 -9.67 15.06 0.08
N LEU A 245 -9.69 15.58 -1.15
CA LEU A 245 -9.74 17.03 -1.37
C LEU A 245 -10.91 17.50 -2.20
N VAL A 246 -11.60 16.66 -2.97
CA VAL A 246 -12.59 17.11 -3.94
C VAL A 246 -14.00 16.85 -3.43
N ASP A 247 -14.80 17.91 -3.38
CA ASP A 247 -16.24 17.85 -3.12
C ASP A 247 -17.00 17.61 -4.42
N ALA A 248 -18.06 16.83 -4.34
CA ALA A 248 -18.90 16.54 -5.52
C ALA A 248 -19.52 17.83 -6.12
N GLY A 249 -19.65 17.85 -7.43
CA GLY A 249 -20.37 18.91 -8.17
C GLY A 249 -19.55 20.16 -8.51
N ARG A 250 -18.24 20.20 -8.23
CA ARG A 250 -17.34 21.29 -8.60
C ARG A 250 -16.16 20.78 -9.43
N SER A 251 -15.49 21.68 -10.15
CA SER A 251 -14.28 21.35 -10.91
C SER A 251 -13.17 20.84 -9.99
N SER A 252 -12.71 19.59 -10.20
CA SER A 252 -11.62 18.99 -9.43
C SER A 252 -10.34 19.81 -9.49
N VAL A 253 -9.94 20.26 -10.68
CA VAL A 253 -8.71 21.05 -10.89
C VAL A 253 -8.73 22.35 -10.09
N GLY A 254 -9.88 23.06 -10.11
CA GLY A 254 -10.03 24.31 -9.35
C GLY A 254 -9.91 24.10 -7.84
N GLN A 255 -10.62 23.08 -7.31
CA GLN A 255 -10.58 22.74 -5.90
C GLN A 255 -9.19 22.29 -5.46
N LEU A 256 -8.49 21.49 -6.26
CA LEU A 256 -7.14 21.04 -5.90
C LEU A 256 -6.13 22.17 -5.85
N LYS A 257 -6.19 23.12 -6.81
CA LYS A 257 -5.33 24.30 -6.79
C LYS A 257 -5.55 25.14 -5.53
N GLU A 258 -6.80 25.37 -5.20
CA GLU A 258 -7.19 26.13 -4.00
C GLU A 258 -6.76 25.39 -2.71
N LYS A 259 -7.20 24.13 -2.57
CA LYS A 259 -7.04 23.36 -1.32
C LYS A 259 -5.59 22.98 -1.05
N LEU A 260 -4.85 22.52 -2.05
CA LEU A 260 -3.40 22.25 -1.91
C LEU A 260 -2.62 23.54 -1.67
N GLY A 261 -2.99 24.62 -2.34
CA GLY A 261 -2.41 25.94 -2.09
C GLY A 261 -2.68 26.46 -0.68
N THR A 262 -3.83 26.12 -0.08
CA THR A 262 -4.16 26.47 1.32
C THR A 262 -3.38 25.59 2.30
N LEU A 263 -3.27 24.29 2.03
CA LEU A 263 -2.59 23.35 2.93
C LEU A 263 -1.07 23.54 2.97
N PHE A 264 -0.46 23.82 1.81
CA PHE A 264 0.99 23.79 1.64
C PHE A 264 1.57 25.03 0.97
N GLY A 265 0.76 26.06 0.75
CA GLY A 265 1.12 27.23 -0.07
C GLY A 265 2.33 28.02 0.42
N ASP A 266 2.67 27.92 1.71
CA ASP A 266 3.87 28.55 2.26
C ASP A 266 5.14 27.70 2.04
N SER A 267 4.95 26.41 1.72
CA SER A 267 6.03 25.41 1.54
C SER A 267 6.23 25.02 0.09
N ILE A 268 5.29 25.33 -0.80
CA ILE A 268 5.32 24.91 -2.22
C ILE A 268 5.12 26.12 -3.12
N ASP A 269 5.93 26.24 -4.18
CA ASP A 269 5.73 27.25 -5.24
C ASP A 269 4.35 27.08 -5.89
N ARG A 270 3.44 28.03 -5.63
CA ARG A 270 2.05 28.00 -6.12
C ARG A 270 1.93 27.98 -7.64
N PRO A 271 2.69 28.78 -8.42
CA PRO A 271 2.72 28.68 -9.88
C PRO A 271 3.11 27.29 -10.37
N TRP A 272 4.14 26.70 -9.80
CA TRP A 272 4.57 25.34 -10.14
C TRP A 272 3.48 24.30 -9.79
N LEU A 273 2.95 24.35 -8.58
CA LEU A 273 1.86 23.48 -8.12
C LEU A 273 0.64 23.55 -9.06
N SER A 274 0.22 24.78 -9.39
CA SER A 274 -0.93 25.02 -10.27
C SER A 274 -0.74 24.42 -11.67
N ARG A 275 0.48 24.51 -12.20
CA ARG A 275 0.87 23.92 -13.48
C ARG A 275 0.86 22.39 -13.40
N MET A 276 1.50 21.80 -12.41
CA MET A 276 1.56 20.35 -12.24
C MET A 276 0.18 19.71 -12.08
N ILE A 277 -0.72 20.34 -11.35
CA ILE A 277 -2.12 19.90 -11.25
C ILE A 277 -2.78 19.91 -12.63
N ALA A 278 -2.63 21.01 -13.39
CA ALA A 278 -3.23 21.11 -14.70
C ALA A 278 -2.68 20.07 -15.68
N ASP A 279 -1.36 19.86 -15.68
CA ASP A 279 -0.67 18.90 -16.54
C ASP A 279 -1.11 17.46 -16.21
N ALA A 280 -1.14 17.06 -14.94
CA ALA A 280 -1.55 15.74 -14.52
C ALA A 280 -3.02 15.44 -14.92
N TYR A 281 -3.93 16.40 -14.74
CA TYR A 281 -5.34 16.24 -15.12
C TYR A 281 -5.55 16.25 -16.63
N ASN A 282 -4.85 17.10 -17.35
CA ASN A 282 -4.89 17.11 -18.81
C ASN A 282 -4.37 15.78 -19.38
N PHE A 283 -3.29 15.27 -18.79
CA PHE A 283 -2.75 13.97 -19.17
C PHE A 283 -3.78 12.85 -18.94
N ARG A 284 -4.34 12.74 -17.71
CA ARG A 284 -5.37 11.76 -17.37
C ARG A 284 -6.58 11.86 -18.29
N SER A 285 -7.09 13.08 -18.53
CA SER A 285 -8.25 13.32 -19.38
C SER A 285 -8.01 12.81 -20.79
N ARG A 286 -6.91 13.20 -21.42
CA ARG A 286 -6.56 12.78 -22.79
C ARG A 286 -6.37 11.27 -22.90
N MET A 287 -5.81 10.65 -21.87
CA MET A 287 -5.65 9.21 -21.82
C MET A 287 -7.02 8.48 -21.74
N VAL A 288 -7.90 8.91 -20.83
CA VAL A 288 -9.21 8.28 -20.62
C VAL A 288 -10.13 8.44 -21.84
N HIS A 289 -10.03 9.57 -22.54
CA HIS A 289 -10.82 9.84 -23.74
C HIS A 289 -10.19 9.29 -25.03
N GLY A 290 -9.03 8.64 -24.95
CA GLY A 290 -8.36 8.05 -26.11
C GLY A 290 -7.72 9.08 -27.07
N ASP A 291 -7.64 10.35 -26.65
CA ASP A 291 -7.02 11.44 -27.43
C ASP A 291 -5.49 11.41 -27.40
N ARG A 292 -4.92 10.44 -26.68
CA ARG A 292 -3.48 10.26 -26.56
C ARG A 292 -3.08 8.88 -27.04
N GLN A 293 -2.06 8.84 -27.87
CA GLN A 293 -1.41 7.58 -28.22
C GLN A 293 -0.71 7.01 -26.97
N ILE A 294 -1.13 5.82 -26.56
CA ILE A 294 -0.47 5.05 -25.50
C ILE A 294 0.77 4.40 -26.11
N ARG A 295 1.89 4.47 -25.43
CA ARG A 295 3.14 3.83 -25.83
C ARG A 295 2.93 2.32 -25.99
N SER A 296 3.39 1.74 -27.09
CA SER A 296 3.40 0.28 -27.22
C SER A 296 4.32 -0.32 -26.19
N PHE A 297 3.83 -1.32 -25.48
CA PHE A 297 4.56 -2.04 -24.43
C PHE A 297 5.91 -2.67 -24.90
N PHE A 298 6.06 -2.83 -26.23
CA PHE A 298 7.20 -3.54 -26.84
C PHE A 298 8.15 -2.66 -27.66
N ARG A 299 7.92 -1.35 -27.75
CA ARG A 299 8.78 -0.47 -28.53
C ARG A 299 9.36 0.66 -27.69
N ASP A 300 10.67 0.67 -27.56
CA ASP A 300 11.46 1.84 -27.20
C ASP A 300 11.70 2.65 -28.47
N ASP A 301 10.85 3.65 -28.73
CA ASP A 301 11.07 4.58 -29.83
C ASP A 301 12.03 5.68 -29.35
N GLU A 302 13.23 5.69 -29.92
CA GLU A 302 14.32 6.60 -29.53
C GLU A 302 14.08 8.08 -29.93
N ASP A 303 13.23 8.34 -30.92
CA ASP A 303 13.02 9.68 -31.46
C ASP A 303 11.62 10.25 -31.18
N GLY A 304 11.57 11.38 -30.49
CA GLY A 304 10.35 12.15 -30.17
C GLY A 304 9.62 11.71 -28.90
N SER A 305 10.02 10.58 -28.31
CA SER A 305 9.38 10.00 -27.11
C SER A 305 9.80 10.69 -25.81
N LYS A 306 11.00 11.26 -25.72
CA LYS A 306 11.57 11.79 -24.48
C LYS A 306 10.68 12.87 -23.83
N LYS A 307 10.24 13.87 -24.60
CA LYS A 307 9.37 14.92 -24.06
C LYS A 307 8.03 14.37 -23.56
N ARG A 308 7.45 13.40 -24.30
CA ARG A 308 6.19 12.78 -23.91
C ARG A 308 6.37 11.89 -22.68
N PHE A 309 7.46 11.18 -22.61
CA PHE A 309 7.83 10.38 -21.45
C PHE A 309 8.04 11.26 -20.21
N ASP A 310 8.75 12.39 -20.36
CA ASP A 310 8.98 13.32 -19.27
C ASP A 310 7.66 13.93 -18.75
N GLU A 311 6.71 14.27 -19.64
CA GLU A 311 5.39 14.77 -19.23
C GLU A 311 4.58 13.71 -18.47
N GLU A 312 4.60 12.47 -18.94
CA GLU A 312 3.92 11.34 -18.32
C GLU A 312 4.54 11.02 -16.96
N TYR A 313 5.83 10.83 -16.95
CA TYR A 313 6.60 10.57 -15.75
C TYR A 313 6.39 11.67 -14.70
N ASN A 314 6.56 12.94 -15.06
CA ASN A 314 6.41 14.07 -14.13
C ASN A 314 4.98 14.14 -13.57
N SER A 315 3.95 13.90 -14.39
CA SER A 315 2.56 13.88 -13.96
C SER A 315 2.28 12.76 -12.96
N CYS A 316 2.84 11.59 -13.21
CA CYS A 316 2.71 10.43 -12.33
C CYS A 316 3.45 10.66 -11.01
N MET A 317 4.72 11.10 -11.07
CA MET A 317 5.53 11.41 -9.88
C MET A 317 4.85 12.46 -9.01
N PHE A 318 4.33 13.52 -9.62
CA PHE A 318 3.59 14.54 -8.90
C PHE A 318 2.36 13.97 -8.18
N ALA A 319 1.50 13.23 -8.88
CA ALA A 319 0.26 12.73 -8.32
C ALA A 319 0.51 11.73 -7.16
N VAL A 320 1.45 10.80 -7.35
CA VAL A 320 1.83 9.81 -6.33
C VAL A 320 2.46 10.51 -5.12
N GLY A 321 3.40 11.42 -5.33
CA GLY A 321 4.05 12.16 -4.25
C GLY A 321 3.08 13.00 -3.44
N ILE A 322 2.14 13.70 -4.09
CA ILE A 322 1.08 14.48 -3.40
C ILE A 322 0.16 13.55 -2.60
N LEU A 323 -0.18 12.39 -3.10
CA LEU A 323 -1.00 11.42 -2.35
C LEU A 323 -0.28 10.97 -1.06
N VAL A 324 1.01 10.66 -1.14
CA VAL A 324 1.82 10.31 0.05
C VAL A 324 1.84 11.45 1.05
N LEU A 325 2.08 12.68 0.57
CA LEU A 325 2.10 13.88 1.42
C LEU A 325 0.77 14.09 2.14
N LEU A 326 -0.36 13.97 1.43
CA LEU A 326 -1.70 14.11 2.00
C LEU A 326 -2.01 13.01 3.02
N LEU A 327 -1.65 11.75 2.73
CA LEU A 327 -1.81 10.66 3.70
C LEU A 327 -0.99 10.93 4.97
N ARG A 328 0.25 11.34 4.85
CA ARG A 328 1.05 11.74 6.03
C ARG A 328 0.42 12.92 6.79
N PHE A 329 -0.14 13.88 6.07
CA PHE A 329 -0.83 15.02 6.69
C PHE A 329 -2.05 14.57 7.51
N VAL A 330 -2.97 13.78 6.93
CA VAL A 330 -4.18 13.32 7.66
C VAL A 330 -3.82 12.44 8.85
N ILE A 331 -2.81 11.59 8.72
CA ILE A 331 -2.31 10.75 9.82
C ILE A 331 -1.72 11.62 10.93
N SER A 332 -0.91 12.62 10.59
CA SER A 332 -0.31 13.54 11.58
C SER A 332 -1.35 14.27 12.41
N LYS A 333 -2.51 14.54 11.83
CA LYS A 333 -3.64 15.21 12.48
C LYS A 333 -4.67 14.23 13.06
N ASN A 334 -4.50 12.94 12.86
CA ASN A 334 -5.46 11.89 13.23
C ASN A 334 -6.86 12.14 12.65
N MET A 335 -6.90 12.46 11.35
CA MET A 335 -8.13 12.85 10.65
C MET A 335 -8.53 11.76 9.65
N THR A 336 -9.82 11.66 9.35
CA THR A 336 -10.38 10.79 8.31
C THR A 336 -10.86 11.58 7.09
N GLU A 337 -10.92 12.91 7.21
CA GLU A 337 -11.23 13.86 6.16
C GLU A 337 -10.49 15.18 6.41
N ILE A 338 -10.28 15.97 5.38
CA ILE A 338 -9.68 17.31 5.51
C ILE A 338 -10.81 18.36 5.45
N PRO A 339 -11.19 18.97 6.58
CA PRO A 339 -12.29 19.92 6.60
C PRO A 339 -11.85 21.26 5.99
N PHE A 340 -12.42 21.63 4.85
CA PHE A 340 -12.33 22.97 4.31
C PHE A 340 -13.62 23.74 4.64
N LYS A 341 -13.53 24.75 5.47
CA LYS A 341 -14.65 25.67 5.71
C LYS A 341 -14.70 26.66 4.54
N THR A 342 -15.77 26.63 3.78
CA THR A 342 -16.07 27.70 2.83
C THR A 342 -16.44 28.92 3.67
N VAL A 343 -15.56 29.89 3.77
CA VAL A 343 -15.93 31.21 4.31
C VAL A 343 -16.70 31.89 3.19
N LEU A 344 -18.02 31.93 3.32
CA LEU A 344 -18.84 32.84 2.52
C LEU A 344 -18.46 34.23 2.97
N ASN A 345 -17.67 34.94 2.17
CA ASN A 345 -17.52 36.36 2.34
C ASN A 345 -18.86 36.99 1.89
N ASP A 346 -19.66 37.41 2.87
CA ASP A 346 -20.83 38.22 2.67
C ASP A 346 -20.43 39.62 2.12
#